data_7ebafc3490dfd6e6d854b91bc039966f
#
_entry.id   7ebafc3490dfd6e6d854b91bc039966f
#
_cell.length_a   1.000
_cell.length_b   1.000
_cell.length_c   1.000
_cell.angle_alpha   90.00
_cell.angle_beta   90.00
_cell.angle_gamma   90.00
#
_symmetry.space_group_name_H-M   'P 1'
#
loop_
_entity.id
_entity.type
_entity.pdbx_description
1 polymer ?
#
loop_
_entity_poly.entity_id
_entity_poly.type
_entity_poly.pdbx_seq_one_letter_code
_entity_poly.pdbx_strand_id
1 'polypeptide(L)'
;LGDVYKRQVLNVDSYSGMEEMLYSDEAFAGGLSQQKMNGNFGMKLHEHDKYNGSHRARKSYHFIDGMIVCLGSDIENTNTEFPTETTIFQLAVTDKAGHDYWKNYQGDKKVWVDHLGTGYYVPTPIRFEKNFPQYSRMQNTGKETKGDWVSLVVDHGKAPKNGSYEYAVLPQTNETLMKKFAKKPTYKVLQQDRNAHIVESVSEQIISYVLFETPETTLPGGLLQRVDTSCLVMIHKGSADKIKLTVAQPDLALYRGPSDEAFDKDGKRIERSIYSRPWIENASSEIPVTVTIKGQWNVEETPFCKVISSDKKQTVLQFSCKDGASFEVELRR
;
A
#
# COMPACT_ATOMS: atom_id res chain seq x y z
N LEU A 1 -0.40 9.55 4.88
CA LEU A 1 -1.13 8.59 4.05
C LEU A 1 -2.30 9.23 3.31
N GLY A 2 -2.22 10.27 2.60
CA GLY A 2 -3.50 10.72 2.13
C GLY A 2 -3.60 11.68 0.98
N ASP A 3 -2.54 12.34 0.62
CA ASP A 3 -2.77 13.55 -0.17
C ASP A 3 -2.63 13.42 -1.69
N VAL A 4 -2.21 12.28 -2.20
CA VAL A 4 -2.23 12.02 -3.65
C VAL A 4 -3.65 12.10 -4.19
N TYR A 5 -4.61 11.64 -3.42
CA TYR A 5 -6.03 11.61 -3.81
C TYR A 5 -6.71 12.98 -3.73
N LYS A 6 -6.37 13.80 -2.75
CA LYS A 6 -7.05 15.09 -2.52
C LYS A 6 -6.69 16.18 -3.53
N ARG A 7 -5.49 16.21 -4.05
CA ARG A 7 -5.07 17.21 -5.04
C ARG A 7 -5.58 16.91 -6.45
N GLN A 8 -5.89 15.66 -6.73
CA GLN A 8 -6.27 15.21 -8.05
C GLN A 8 -7.76 15.25 -8.33
N VAL A 9 -8.56 14.98 -7.31
CA VAL A 9 -10.01 14.78 -7.41
C VAL A 9 -10.78 16.06 -7.13
N LEU A 10 -10.16 17.03 -6.47
CA LEU A 10 -10.82 18.26 -6.05
C LEU A 10 -10.27 19.44 -6.85
N ASN A 11 -11.04 19.93 -7.78
CA ASN A 11 -10.91 21.31 -8.19
C ASN A 11 -11.20 22.16 -6.94
N VAL A 12 -10.13 22.67 -6.32
CA VAL A 12 -10.20 23.39 -5.04
C VAL A 12 -11.13 24.61 -5.13
N ASP A 13 -11.27 25.16 -6.33
CA ASP A 13 -12.13 26.31 -6.58
C ASP A 13 -13.62 25.95 -6.71
N SER A 14 -13.95 24.70 -6.95
CA SER A 14 -15.33 24.20 -7.06
C SER A 14 -15.80 23.38 -5.87
N TYR A 15 -14.96 23.15 -4.85
CA TYR A 15 -15.31 22.35 -3.69
C TYR A 15 -16.30 23.10 -2.78
N SER A 16 -17.51 22.58 -2.68
CA SER A 16 -18.61 23.22 -1.93
C SER A 16 -18.86 22.65 -0.53
N GLY A 17 -18.00 21.75 -0.04
CA GLY A 17 -18.15 21.12 1.27
C GLY A 17 -17.73 19.65 1.29
N MET A 18 -18.04 18.94 2.38
CA MET A 18 -17.85 17.50 2.46
C MET A 18 -18.90 16.81 1.58
N GLU A 19 -18.46 16.20 0.50
CA GLU A 19 -19.30 15.27 -0.26
C GLU A 19 -19.37 13.91 0.42
N GLU A 20 -20.47 13.19 0.19
CA GLU A 20 -20.54 11.78 0.58
C GLU A 20 -19.42 10.99 -0.09
N MET A 21 -18.74 10.15 0.71
CA MET A 21 -17.71 9.28 0.17
C MET A 21 -18.37 8.19 -0.68
N LEU A 22 -18.24 8.32 -1.98
CA LEU A 22 -18.63 7.29 -2.92
C LEU A 22 -17.53 6.23 -2.98
N TYR A 23 -17.90 4.98 -3.20
CA TYR A 23 -16.94 3.88 -3.32
C TYR A 23 -16.81 3.44 -4.78
N SER A 24 -15.62 3.00 -5.15
CA SER A 24 -15.41 2.24 -6.37
C SER A 24 -15.73 0.76 -6.12
N ASP A 25 -15.84 -0.03 -7.17
CA ASP A 25 -16.05 -1.49 -7.05
C ASP A 25 -14.74 -2.24 -6.71
N GLU A 26 -13.69 -1.53 -6.32
CA GLU A 26 -12.40 -2.11 -5.98
C GLU A 26 -12.37 -2.53 -4.50
N ALA A 27 -12.18 -3.82 -4.25
CA ALA A 27 -12.21 -4.40 -2.92
C ALA A 27 -10.82 -4.73 -2.36
N PHE A 28 -9.75 -4.62 -3.16
CA PHE A 28 -8.40 -4.94 -2.71
C PHE A 28 -7.81 -3.80 -1.88
N ALA A 29 -8.08 -3.81 -0.57
CA ALA A 29 -7.47 -2.90 0.39
C ALA A 29 -7.39 -3.56 1.77
N GLY A 30 -6.20 -3.95 2.20
CA GLY A 30 -6.00 -4.58 3.51
C GLY A 30 -4.56 -4.92 3.80
N GLY A 31 -4.32 -5.46 5.00
CA GLY A 31 -2.99 -5.74 5.52
C GLY A 31 -2.83 -7.17 6.01
N LEU A 32 -1.58 -7.57 6.11
CA LEU A 32 -1.12 -8.82 6.69
C LEU A 32 -0.17 -8.50 7.84
N SER A 33 -0.31 -9.21 8.95
CA SER A 33 0.61 -9.16 10.09
C SER A 33 1.25 -10.53 10.31
N GLN A 34 2.58 -10.56 10.39
CA GLN A 34 3.35 -11.76 10.71
C GLN A 34 4.05 -11.55 12.05
N GLN A 35 3.78 -12.45 13.01
CA GLN A 35 4.39 -12.45 14.35
C GLN A 35 4.21 -11.12 15.12
N LYS A 36 3.26 -10.27 14.74
CA LYS A 36 3.06 -8.92 15.31
C LYS A 36 4.28 -7.98 15.19
N MET A 37 5.24 -8.31 14.35
CA MET A 37 6.48 -7.53 14.17
C MET A 37 6.63 -7.03 12.74
N ASN A 38 6.31 -7.88 11.78
CA ASN A 38 6.40 -7.57 10.36
C ASN A 38 5.01 -7.59 9.72
N GLY A 39 4.88 -6.99 8.58
CA GLY A 39 3.62 -6.99 7.86
C GLY A 39 3.72 -6.35 6.49
N ASN A 40 2.63 -6.38 5.78
CA ASN A 40 2.45 -5.58 4.59
C ASN A 40 1.01 -5.09 4.48
N PHE A 41 0.82 -4.07 3.68
CA PHE A 41 -0.48 -3.54 3.31
C PHE A 41 -0.48 -3.29 1.82
N GLY A 42 -1.56 -3.64 1.15
CA GLY A 42 -1.76 -3.40 -0.26
C GLY A 42 -3.11 -2.78 -0.55
N MET A 43 -3.17 -1.92 -1.56
CA MET A 43 -4.42 -1.34 -2.04
C MET A 43 -4.37 -1.08 -3.53
N LYS A 44 -5.48 -1.34 -4.21
CA LYS A 44 -5.79 -0.81 -5.52
C LYS A 44 -6.62 0.45 -5.33
N LEU A 45 -6.21 1.55 -5.94
CA LEU A 45 -6.97 2.78 -6.00
C LEU A 45 -7.69 2.85 -7.34
N HIS A 46 -8.97 3.17 -7.28
CA HIS A 46 -9.79 3.43 -8.44
C HIS A 46 -10.75 4.58 -8.11
N GLU A 47 -10.63 5.66 -8.85
CA GLU A 47 -11.52 6.80 -8.70
C GLU A 47 -12.94 6.45 -9.16
N HIS A 48 -13.93 6.95 -8.43
CA HIS A 48 -15.33 6.78 -8.79
C HIS A 48 -15.67 7.60 -10.03
N ASP A 49 -16.54 7.09 -10.89
CA ASP A 49 -16.93 7.71 -12.18
C ASP A 49 -17.50 9.12 -12.05
N LYS A 50 -18.13 9.45 -10.91
CA LYS A 50 -18.61 10.82 -10.58
C LYS A 50 -17.48 11.85 -10.66
N TYR A 51 -16.23 11.44 -10.39
CA TYR A 51 -15.05 12.30 -10.38
C TYR A 51 -14.17 12.13 -11.60
N ASN A 52 -14.68 11.64 -12.72
CA ASN A 52 -14.00 11.32 -13.95
C ASN A 52 -13.60 9.84 -14.10
N GLY A 53 -13.49 9.05 -13.01
CA GLY A 53 -13.23 7.61 -13.02
C GLY A 53 -11.88 7.17 -13.59
N SER A 54 -10.96 8.12 -13.84
CA SER A 54 -9.74 7.84 -14.58
C SER A 54 -8.52 7.57 -13.71
N HIS A 55 -8.54 7.99 -12.44
CA HIS A 55 -7.39 7.80 -11.57
C HIS A 55 -7.32 6.36 -11.05
N ARG A 56 -6.18 5.74 -11.29
CA ARG A 56 -5.84 4.41 -10.81
C ARG A 56 -4.43 4.40 -10.27
N ALA A 57 -4.20 3.57 -9.27
CA ALA A 57 -2.87 3.28 -8.75
C ALA A 57 -2.88 1.97 -7.96
N ARG A 58 -1.73 1.32 -7.88
CA ARG A 58 -1.45 0.24 -6.95
C ARG A 58 -0.44 0.71 -5.94
N LYS A 59 -0.73 0.50 -4.66
CA LYS A 59 0.15 0.93 -3.57
C LYS A 59 0.40 -0.22 -2.61
N SER A 60 1.63 -0.32 -2.13
CA SER A 60 1.99 -1.23 -1.06
C SER A 60 2.91 -0.59 -0.04
N TYR A 61 2.83 -1.10 1.17
CA TYR A 61 3.66 -0.73 2.31
C TYR A 61 4.15 -2.02 2.96
N HIS A 62 5.47 -2.17 3.06
CA HIS A 62 6.11 -3.36 3.62
C HIS A 62 6.82 -2.97 4.90
N PHE A 63 6.29 -3.41 6.04
CA PHE A 63 6.81 -3.17 7.38
C PHE A 63 7.77 -4.30 7.73
N ILE A 64 9.05 -4.11 7.50
CA ILE A 64 10.08 -5.12 7.66
C ILE A 64 11.38 -4.48 8.17
N ASP A 65 12.13 -5.19 9.02
CA ASP A 65 13.45 -4.76 9.47
C ASP A 65 13.47 -3.34 10.09
N GLY A 66 12.42 -2.99 10.84
CA GLY A 66 12.28 -1.68 11.49
C GLY A 66 12.08 -0.50 10.53
N MET A 67 11.82 -0.74 9.26
CA MET A 67 11.53 0.27 8.24
C MET A 67 10.20 0.00 7.54
N ILE A 68 9.74 0.98 6.76
CA ILE A 68 8.59 0.86 5.89
C ILE A 68 9.07 1.08 4.45
N VAL A 69 9.01 0.06 3.61
CA VAL A 69 9.25 0.19 2.17
C VAL A 69 7.92 0.47 1.49
N CYS A 70 7.83 1.59 0.77
CA CYS A 70 6.62 2.09 0.12
C CYS A 70 6.79 2.04 -1.39
N LEU A 71 5.90 1.33 -2.06
CA LEU A 71 5.91 1.18 -3.51
C LEU A 71 4.58 1.65 -4.11
N GLY A 72 4.67 2.25 -5.29
CA GLY A 72 3.52 2.55 -6.12
C GLY A 72 3.77 2.22 -7.57
N SER A 73 2.77 1.70 -8.24
CA SER A 73 2.81 1.41 -9.68
C SER A 73 1.46 1.67 -10.34
N ASP A 74 1.43 1.59 -11.66
CA ASP A 74 0.22 1.74 -12.46
C ASP A 74 -0.53 3.04 -12.12
N ILE A 75 0.23 4.12 -11.82
CA ILE A 75 -0.34 5.43 -11.51
C ILE A 75 -0.70 6.09 -12.82
N GLU A 76 -2.00 6.25 -13.04
CA GLU A 76 -2.52 6.81 -14.27
C GLU A 76 -3.80 7.62 -14.06
N ASN A 77 -4.04 8.56 -14.93
CA ASN A 77 -5.31 9.27 -15.11
C ASN A 77 -5.29 10.06 -16.43
N THR A 78 -6.41 10.71 -16.74
CA THR A 78 -6.59 11.52 -17.95
C THR A 78 -6.60 13.02 -17.69
N ASN A 79 -6.29 13.46 -16.47
CA ASN A 79 -6.30 14.87 -16.11
C ASN A 79 -5.09 15.61 -16.72
N THR A 80 -5.35 16.53 -17.63
CA THR A 80 -4.33 17.37 -18.30
C THR A 80 -4.17 18.75 -17.67
N GLU A 81 -5.00 19.10 -16.69
CA GLU A 81 -4.98 20.40 -16.03
C GLU A 81 -4.02 20.43 -14.84
N PHE A 82 -4.09 19.40 -13.98
CA PHE A 82 -3.29 19.33 -12.76
C PHE A 82 -2.27 18.19 -12.78
N PRO A 83 -1.10 18.37 -12.15
CA PRO A 83 -0.13 17.28 -11.99
C PRO A 83 -0.65 16.24 -10.99
N THR A 84 -0.21 15.01 -11.18
CA THR A 84 -0.38 13.91 -10.24
C THR A 84 0.86 13.81 -9.36
N GLU A 85 0.68 13.79 -8.06
CA GLU A 85 1.79 13.78 -7.10
C GLU A 85 1.63 12.67 -6.07
N THR A 86 2.75 12.08 -5.66
CA THR A 86 2.83 11.25 -4.46
C THR A 86 3.56 12.01 -3.37
N THR A 87 2.85 12.35 -2.29
CA THR A 87 3.45 13.01 -1.13
C THR A 87 4.16 11.97 -0.27
N ILE A 88 5.48 12.13 -0.12
CA ILE A 88 6.32 11.30 0.76
C ILE A 88 6.14 11.76 2.20
N PHE A 89 6.30 13.06 2.42
CA PHE A 89 5.91 13.71 3.67
C PHE A 89 5.38 15.12 3.43
N GLN A 90 4.54 15.57 4.35
CA GLN A 90 4.11 16.95 4.48
C GLN A 90 4.08 17.28 5.98
N LEU A 91 4.92 18.20 6.43
CA LEU A 91 5.14 18.50 7.84
C LEU A 91 4.86 19.96 8.13
N ALA A 92 4.08 20.20 9.19
CA ALA A 92 3.92 21.54 9.75
C ALA A 92 5.19 21.95 10.48
N VAL A 93 5.60 23.21 10.30
CA VAL A 93 6.74 23.80 11.00
C VAL A 93 6.17 24.83 11.96
N THR A 94 6.07 24.47 13.25
CA THR A 94 5.33 25.25 14.24
C THR A 94 6.21 25.94 15.27
N ASP A 95 7.49 25.54 15.36
CA ASP A 95 8.42 26.07 16.34
C ASP A 95 9.71 26.60 15.72
N LYS A 96 10.48 27.32 16.53
CA LYS A 96 11.73 27.93 16.09
C LYS A 96 12.77 26.87 15.68
N ALA A 97 12.84 25.75 16.37
CA ALA A 97 13.84 24.71 16.08
C ALA A 97 13.60 24.09 14.71
N GLY A 98 12.34 23.80 14.38
CA GLY A 98 11.95 23.34 13.06
C GLY A 98 12.23 24.36 11.96
N HIS A 99 11.94 25.65 12.20
CA HIS A 99 12.29 26.71 11.25
C HIS A 99 13.81 26.85 11.04
N ASP A 100 14.59 26.84 12.11
CA ASP A 100 16.07 26.93 12.01
C ASP A 100 16.63 25.70 11.29
N TYR A 101 16.10 24.52 11.53
CA TYR A 101 16.45 23.28 10.82
C TYR A 101 16.18 23.40 9.32
N TRP A 102 14.93 23.67 8.93
CA TRP A 102 14.54 23.68 7.53
C TRP A 102 15.11 24.87 6.75
N LYS A 103 15.43 26.00 7.41
CA LYS A 103 16.09 27.15 6.78
C LYS A 103 17.43 26.74 6.17
N ASN A 104 18.19 25.93 6.89
CA ASN A 104 19.54 25.53 6.52
C ASN A 104 19.62 24.15 5.84
N TYR A 105 18.55 23.38 5.88
CA TYR A 105 18.53 22.05 5.32
C TYR A 105 18.45 22.08 3.80
N GLN A 106 19.39 21.38 3.15
CA GLN A 106 19.45 21.30 1.69
C GLN A 106 19.14 19.90 1.16
N GLY A 107 19.04 18.91 2.05
CA GLY A 107 18.84 17.52 1.67
C GLY A 107 19.98 16.92 0.87
N ASP A 108 19.86 15.67 0.56
CA ASP A 108 20.67 14.97 -0.43
C ASP A 108 19.74 14.36 -1.46
N LYS A 109 20.19 14.15 -2.69
CA LYS A 109 19.37 13.71 -3.82
C LYS A 109 18.47 12.51 -3.51
N LYS A 110 18.93 11.58 -2.65
CA LYS A 110 18.20 10.35 -2.29
C LYS A 110 17.93 10.19 -0.80
N VAL A 111 18.46 11.10 0.04
CA VAL A 111 18.41 10.98 1.50
C VAL A 111 17.84 12.24 2.10
N TRP A 112 16.79 12.07 2.87
CA TRP A 112 16.11 13.15 3.58
C TRP A 112 15.94 12.74 5.04
N VAL A 113 16.11 13.67 5.95
CA VAL A 113 15.81 13.49 7.37
C VAL A 113 14.97 14.66 7.79
N ASP A 114 13.90 14.43 8.48
CA ASP A 114 13.08 15.51 9.01
C ASP A 114 13.56 15.99 10.39
N HIS A 115 13.02 17.11 10.83
CA HIS A 115 13.37 17.70 12.13
C HIS A 115 12.88 16.88 13.33
N LEU A 116 12.10 15.84 13.10
CA LEU A 116 11.60 14.88 14.10
C LEU A 116 12.46 13.61 14.16
N GLY A 117 13.47 13.48 13.31
CA GLY A 117 14.38 12.34 13.28
C GLY A 117 13.85 11.15 12.48
N THR A 118 12.94 11.38 11.52
CA THR A 118 12.53 10.37 10.55
C THR A 118 13.33 10.52 9.27
N GLY A 119 13.92 9.42 8.80
CA GLY A 119 14.66 9.36 7.57
C GLY A 119 13.84 8.83 6.41
N TYR A 120 14.11 9.37 5.23
CA TYR A 120 13.49 8.95 3.97
C TYR A 120 14.58 8.68 2.96
N TYR A 121 14.63 7.45 2.45
CA TYR A 121 15.45 7.07 1.31
C TYR A 121 14.56 7.05 0.08
N VAL A 122 14.86 7.87 -0.92
CA VAL A 122 14.01 8.06 -2.10
C VAL A 122 14.86 7.97 -3.35
N PRO A 123 14.97 6.81 -3.99
CA PRO A 123 15.69 6.65 -5.26
C PRO A 123 14.96 7.31 -6.45
N THR A 124 13.66 7.53 -6.34
CA THR A 124 12.82 8.19 -7.33
C THR A 124 13.10 9.71 -7.36
N PRO A 125 13.08 10.38 -8.52
CA PRO A 125 13.16 11.84 -8.60
C PRO A 125 12.07 12.53 -7.80
N ILE A 126 12.43 13.58 -7.08
CA ILE A 126 11.56 14.30 -6.14
C ILE A 126 11.60 15.80 -6.32
N ARG A 127 10.57 16.47 -5.80
CA ARG A 127 10.50 17.92 -5.60
C ARG A 127 10.32 18.20 -4.11
N PHE A 128 11.16 19.07 -3.58
CA PHE A 128 11.08 19.55 -2.20
C PHE A 128 10.55 20.98 -2.19
N GLU A 129 9.58 21.26 -1.34
CA GLU A 129 8.92 22.55 -1.21
C GLU A 129 8.99 23.07 0.22
N LYS A 130 9.28 24.36 0.36
CA LYS A 130 9.19 25.13 1.60
C LYS A 130 8.16 26.23 1.39
N ASN A 131 7.04 26.13 2.02
CA ASN A 131 5.95 27.09 1.93
C ASN A 131 5.79 27.81 3.28
N PHE A 132 6.42 28.96 3.42
CA PHE A 132 6.45 29.79 4.64
C PHE A 132 5.87 31.19 4.36
N PRO A 133 4.52 31.38 4.42
CA PRO A 133 3.48 30.38 4.73
C PRO A 133 2.88 29.69 3.51
N GLN A 134 2.24 28.57 3.75
CA GLN A 134 1.28 27.95 2.86
C GLN A 134 -0.13 28.43 3.22
N TYR A 135 -0.91 28.78 2.21
CA TYR A 135 -2.34 29.10 2.34
C TYR A 135 -3.19 27.92 1.92
N SER A 136 -4.27 27.71 2.63
CA SER A 136 -5.23 26.65 2.37
C SER A 136 -6.64 27.09 2.79
N ARG A 137 -7.65 26.28 2.49
CA ARG A 137 -9.03 26.50 2.94
C ARG A 137 -9.50 25.33 3.78
N MET A 138 -10.18 25.62 4.88
CA MET A 138 -10.84 24.57 5.69
C MET A 138 -11.90 23.89 4.86
N GLN A 139 -11.88 22.57 4.83
CA GLN A 139 -12.81 21.75 4.06
C GLN A 139 -14.28 22.03 4.36
N ASN A 140 -14.64 22.19 5.63
CA ASN A 140 -16.05 22.31 6.05
C ASN A 140 -16.61 23.73 5.95
N THR A 141 -15.77 24.76 6.00
CA THR A 141 -16.22 26.15 6.10
C THR A 141 -15.75 27.03 4.96
N GLY A 142 -14.80 26.55 4.14
CA GLY A 142 -14.14 27.38 3.13
C GLY A 142 -13.25 28.49 3.71
N LYS A 143 -13.15 28.60 5.05
CA LYS A 143 -12.34 29.63 5.71
C LYS A 143 -10.86 29.46 5.38
N GLU A 144 -10.22 30.55 4.99
CA GLU A 144 -8.79 30.55 4.74
C GLU A 144 -8.00 30.21 6.01
N THR A 145 -7.01 29.37 5.85
CA THR A 145 -6.02 29.01 6.86
C THR A 145 -4.63 29.20 6.30
N LYS A 146 -3.68 29.46 7.18
CA LYS A 146 -2.27 29.56 6.83
C LYS A 146 -1.41 28.87 7.87
N GLY A 147 -0.25 28.39 7.43
CA GLY A 147 0.75 27.78 8.30
C GLY A 147 2.02 27.52 7.51
N ASP A 148 3.11 27.32 8.22
CA ASP A 148 4.39 27.02 7.60
C ASP A 148 4.54 25.51 7.41
N TRP A 149 4.86 25.10 6.18
CA TRP A 149 4.89 23.70 5.78
C TRP A 149 6.11 23.38 4.93
N VAL A 150 6.58 22.17 5.08
CA VAL A 150 7.55 21.56 4.16
C VAL A 150 6.97 20.29 3.59
N SER A 151 7.21 20.02 2.32
CA SER A 151 6.74 18.80 1.65
C SER A 151 7.79 18.23 0.71
N LEU A 152 7.79 16.90 0.62
CA LEU A 152 8.59 16.13 -0.32
C LEU A 152 7.66 15.30 -1.18
N VAL A 153 7.71 15.49 -2.48
CA VAL A 153 6.77 14.88 -3.41
C VAL A 153 7.48 14.22 -4.60
N VAL A 154 6.92 13.13 -5.08
CA VAL A 154 7.21 12.57 -6.40
C VAL A 154 6.19 13.16 -7.36
N ASP A 155 6.65 13.87 -8.37
CA ASP A 155 5.81 14.45 -9.41
C ASP A 155 5.71 13.48 -10.60
N HIS A 156 4.50 12.99 -10.89
CA HIS A 156 4.22 12.09 -12.01
C HIS A 156 3.81 12.85 -13.28
N GLY A 157 3.71 14.18 -13.20
CA GLY A 157 3.25 15.03 -14.29
C GLY A 157 1.74 14.99 -14.47
N LYS A 158 1.28 15.58 -15.59
CA LYS A 158 -0.13 15.63 -15.99
C LYS A 158 -0.48 14.40 -16.81
N ALA A 159 -1.66 13.85 -16.59
CA ALA A 159 -2.17 12.65 -17.27
C ALA A 159 -1.12 11.52 -17.32
N PRO A 160 -0.52 11.12 -16.16
CA PRO A 160 0.51 10.11 -16.15
C PRO A 160 -0.02 8.77 -16.67
N LYS A 161 0.91 7.98 -17.25
CA LYS A 161 0.68 6.59 -17.63
C LYS A 161 1.81 5.74 -17.05
N ASN A 162 1.45 4.67 -16.37
CA ASN A 162 2.41 3.76 -15.72
C ASN A 162 3.38 4.46 -14.76
N GLY A 163 2.91 5.52 -14.07
CA GLY A 163 3.70 6.18 -13.04
C GLY A 163 4.06 5.22 -11.91
N SER A 164 5.23 5.42 -11.32
CA SER A 164 5.71 4.59 -10.22
C SER A 164 6.55 5.39 -9.23
N TYR A 165 6.66 4.90 -8.00
CA TYR A 165 7.57 5.42 -6.99
C TYR A 165 8.08 4.32 -6.07
N GLU A 166 9.25 4.56 -5.53
CA GLU A 166 9.85 3.77 -4.46
C GLU A 166 10.42 4.72 -3.41
N TYR A 167 10.13 4.45 -2.13
CA TYR A 167 10.85 5.07 -1.03
C TYR A 167 10.81 4.18 0.22
N ALA A 168 11.77 4.38 1.13
CA ALA A 168 11.78 3.75 2.43
C ALA A 168 11.78 4.80 3.55
N VAL A 169 11.01 4.54 4.61
CA VAL A 169 10.92 5.35 5.81
C VAL A 169 11.64 4.64 6.95
N LEU A 170 12.59 5.32 7.58
CA LEU A 170 13.36 4.82 8.71
C LEU A 170 13.11 5.73 9.92
N PRO A 171 12.35 5.28 10.91
CA PRO A 171 12.15 6.06 12.14
C PRO A 171 13.41 6.12 13.00
N GLN A 172 13.51 7.14 13.86
CA GLN A 172 14.56 7.30 14.86
C GLN A 172 15.99 7.23 14.26
N THR A 173 16.25 8.02 13.25
CA THR A 173 17.51 8.01 12.50
C THR A 173 18.14 9.42 12.39
N ASN A 174 19.24 9.51 11.66
CA ASN A 174 19.94 10.75 11.36
C ASN A 174 20.61 10.68 9.98
N GLU A 175 21.13 11.81 9.50
CA GLU A 175 21.76 11.89 8.17
C GLU A 175 22.91 10.90 7.97
N THR A 176 23.74 10.66 8.99
CA THR A 176 24.88 9.75 8.90
C THR A 176 24.42 8.32 8.66
N LEU A 177 23.42 7.87 9.42
CA LEU A 177 22.82 6.55 9.27
C LEU A 177 22.12 6.41 7.93
N MET A 178 21.37 7.44 7.50
CA MET A 178 20.68 7.45 6.22
C MET A 178 21.64 7.42 5.03
N LYS A 179 22.75 8.16 5.09
CA LYS A 179 23.80 8.09 4.06
C LYS A 179 24.48 6.72 3.99
N LYS A 180 24.63 6.05 5.12
CA LYS A 180 25.13 4.65 5.18
C LYS A 180 24.10 3.70 4.56
N PHE A 181 22.84 3.82 4.93
CA PHE A 181 21.75 3.01 4.39
C PHE A 181 21.63 3.18 2.86
N ALA A 182 21.67 4.41 2.34
CA ALA A 182 21.56 4.66 0.90
C ALA A 182 22.70 4.03 0.05
N LYS A 183 23.88 3.82 0.64
CA LYS A 183 24.98 3.12 -0.03
C LYS A 183 24.72 1.63 -0.18
N LYS A 184 24.01 1.03 0.77
CA LYS A 184 23.69 -0.40 0.79
C LYS A 184 22.36 -0.60 1.52
N PRO A 185 21.22 -0.38 0.84
CA PRO A 185 19.93 -0.66 1.41
C PRO A 185 19.81 -2.11 1.87
N THR A 186 19.13 -2.34 2.99
CA THR A 186 18.91 -3.69 3.56
C THR A 186 17.73 -4.41 2.92
N TYR A 187 17.09 -3.81 1.95
CA TYR A 187 16.01 -4.41 1.17
C TYR A 187 16.31 -4.40 -0.33
N LYS A 188 15.55 -5.22 -1.05
CA LYS A 188 15.51 -5.24 -2.52
C LYS A 188 14.07 -5.30 -3.00
N VAL A 189 13.74 -4.51 -3.99
CA VAL A 189 12.49 -4.65 -4.75
C VAL A 189 12.71 -5.71 -5.82
N LEU A 190 11.99 -6.82 -5.70
CA LEU A 190 12.09 -7.95 -6.63
C LEU A 190 11.12 -7.82 -7.81
N GLN A 191 9.97 -7.17 -7.57
CA GLN A 191 8.96 -6.86 -8.57
C GLN A 191 8.17 -5.63 -8.14
N GLN A 192 7.87 -4.76 -9.11
CA GLN A 192 7.05 -3.58 -8.90
C GLN A 192 6.35 -3.23 -10.21
N ASP A 193 5.14 -3.72 -10.36
CA ASP A 193 4.30 -3.49 -11.54
C ASP A 193 2.81 -3.56 -11.16
N ARG A 194 1.93 -3.49 -12.15
CA ARG A 194 0.49 -3.60 -11.93
C ARG A 194 0.04 -4.93 -11.33
N ASN A 195 0.86 -6.00 -11.44
CA ASN A 195 0.49 -7.34 -10.99
C ASN A 195 0.91 -7.58 -9.55
N ALA A 196 2.10 -7.11 -9.16
CA ALA A 196 2.63 -7.37 -7.84
C ALA A 196 3.66 -6.33 -7.38
N HIS A 197 3.75 -6.17 -6.06
CA HIS A 197 4.87 -5.56 -5.38
C HIS A 197 5.51 -6.58 -4.45
N ILE A 198 6.79 -6.87 -4.67
CA ILE A 198 7.53 -7.90 -3.93
C ILE A 198 8.82 -7.31 -3.41
N VAL A 199 9.00 -7.38 -2.10
CA VAL A 199 10.16 -6.82 -1.40
C VAL A 199 10.83 -7.91 -0.57
N GLU A 200 12.17 -8.00 -0.67
CA GLU A 200 13.01 -8.86 0.16
C GLU A 200 13.81 -8.03 1.16
N SER A 201 13.70 -8.33 2.46
CA SER A 201 14.68 -7.92 3.46
C SER A 201 15.77 -8.98 3.53
N VAL A 202 17.01 -8.57 3.20
CA VAL A 202 18.15 -9.48 3.17
C VAL A 202 18.62 -9.83 4.58
N SER A 203 18.56 -8.86 5.50
CA SER A 203 18.96 -9.02 6.90
C SER A 203 18.05 -9.96 7.67
N GLU A 204 16.74 -9.81 7.52
CA GLU A 204 15.72 -10.58 8.25
C GLU A 204 15.28 -11.84 7.49
N GLN A 205 15.80 -12.06 6.28
CA GLN A 205 15.41 -13.18 5.41
C GLN A 205 13.90 -13.26 5.18
N ILE A 206 13.23 -12.10 5.07
CA ILE A 206 11.81 -11.98 4.83
C ILE A 206 11.56 -11.62 3.37
N ILE A 207 10.58 -12.28 2.76
CA ILE A 207 10.05 -11.87 1.47
C ILE A 207 8.56 -11.53 1.66
N SER A 208 8.22 -10.32 1.29
CA SER A 208 6.89 -9.74 1.42
C SER A 208 6.27 -9.55 0.04
N TYR A 209 5.09 -10.12 -0.17
CA TYR A 209 4.38 -10.14 -1.43
C TYR A 209 3.03 -9.42 -1.26
N VAL A 210 2.78 -8.44 -2.09
CA VAL A 210 1.45 -7.86 -2.33
C VAL A 210 1.09 -8.21 -3.77
N LEU A 211 0.19 -9.16 -3.93
CA LEU A 211 -0.19 -9.73 -5.22
C LEU A 211 -1.55 -9.16 -5.62
N PHE A 212 -1.54 -8.14 -6.48
CA PHE A 212 -2.75 -7.46 -6.93
C PHE A 212 -3.54 -8.29 -7.94
N GLU A 213 -2.84 -9.10 -8.73
CA GLU A 213 -3.43 -9.98 -9.73
C GLU A 213 -2.89 -11.41 -9.54
N THR A 214 -3.62 -12.38 -10.07
CA THR A 214 -3.16 -13.77 -10.11
C THR A 214 -1.92 -13.88 -11.01
N PRO A 215 -0.78 -14.39 -10.52
CA PRO A 215 0.43 -14.42 -11.30
C PRO A 215 0.35 -15.46 -12.43
N GLU A 216 0.69 -15.06 -13.64
CA GLU A 216 0.78 -15.94 -14.80
C GLU A 216 2.11 -16.72 -14.85
N THR A 217 3.14 -16.21 -14.20
CA THR A 217 4.48 -16.79 -14.17
C THR A 217 4.94 -17.08 -12.75
N THR A 218 6.04 -17.81 -12.60
CA THR A 218 6.66 -18.07 -11.28
C THR A 218 7.09 -16.77 -10.62
N LEU A 219 6.69 -16.59 -9.37
CA LEU A 219 7.00 -15.40 -8.59
C LEU A 219 8.50 -15.32 -8.22
N PRO A 220 9.11 -14.14 -8.19
CA PRO A 220 10.46 -13.95 -7.71
C PRO A 220 10.58 -14.26 -6.20
N GLY A 221 11.81 -14.41 -5.71
CA GLY A 221 12.09 -14.77 -4.30
C GLY A 221 12.27 -16.27 -4.04
N GLY A 222 11.89 -17.11 -4.99
CA GLY A 222 12.32 -18.51 -5.10
C GLY A 222 11.58 -19.53 -4.25
N LEU A 223 10.85 -19.14 -3.20
CA LEU A 223 10.05 -20.06 -2.37
C LEU A 223 8.58 -20.09 -2.79
N LEU A 224 7.90 -18.96 -2.74
CA LEU A 224 6.54 -18.86 -3.26
C LEU A 224 6.58 -18.93 -4.79
N GLN A 225 5.95 -19.93 -5.37
CA GLN A 225 5.94 -20.13 -6.81
C GLN A 225 4.68 -19.57 -7.47
N ARG A 226 3.52 -19.82 -6.84
CA ARG A 226 2.21 -19.45 -7.38
C ARG A 226 1.20 -19.19 -6.27
N VAL A 227 0.20 -18.40 -6.61
CA VAL A 227 -1.08 -18.29 -5.90
C VAL A 227 -2.21 -18.37 -6.94
N ASP A 228 -3.41 -18.73 -6.53
CA ASP A 228 -4.57 -18.86 -7.43
C ASP A 228 -5.49 -17.63 -7.42
N THR A 229 -5.22 -16.66 -6.53
CA THR A 229 -5.98 -15.41 -6.43
C THR A 229 -5.12 -14.27 -5.93
N SER A 230 -5.56 -13.03 -6.10
CA SER A 230 -4.94 -11.84 -5.50
C SER A 230 -4.93 -11.97 -3.98
N CYS A 231 -3.80 -11.71 -3.34
CA CYS A 231 -3.65 -11.87 -1.89
C CYS A 231 -2.38 -11.19 -1.36
N LEU A 232 -2.23 -11.22 -0.05
CA LEU A 232 -1.02 -10.80 0.65
C LEU A 232 -0.32 -12.05 1.19
N VAL A 233 1.00 -12.13 0.99
CA VAL A 233 1.81 -13.25 1.49
C VAL A 233 3.08 -12.72 2.12
N MET A 234 3.52 -13.34 3.20
CA MET A 234 4.83 -13.08 3.80
C MET A 234 5.51 -14.40 4.15
N ILE A 235 6.77 -14.53 3.75
CA ILE A 235 7.61 -15.68 4.08
C ILE A 235 8.82 -15.20 4.88
N HIS A 236 8.98 -15.76 6.07
CA HIS A 236 10.18 -15.58 6.88
C HIS A 236 10.97 -16.89 6.90
N LYS A 237 12.20 -16.84 6.40
CA LYS A 237 13.13 -17.98 6.35
C LYS A 237 13.87 -18.06 7.68
N GLY A 238 13.38 -18.87 8.64
CA GLY A 238 14.02 -19.03 9.94
C GLY A 238 15.33 -19.82 9.87
N SER A 239 15.33 -20.93 9.11
CA SER A 239 16.50 -21.79 8.84
C SER A 239 16.29 -22.52 7.51
N ALA A 240 17.27 -23.34 7.10
CA ALA A 240 17.16 -24.09 5.84
C ALA A 240 16.00 -25.09 5.82
N ASP A 241 15.57 -25.56 6.98
CA ASP A 241 14.54 -26.58 7.20
C ASP A 241 13.25 -26.03 7.84
N LYS A 242 13.18 -24.71 8.04
CA LYS A 242 12.04 -24.09 8.73
C LYS A 242 11.71 -22.72 8.14
N ILE A 243 10.47 -22.53 7.74
CA ILE A 243 9.94 -21.25 7.29
C ILE A 243 8.59 -20.96 7.98
N LYS A 244 8.27 -19.67 8.12
CA LYS A 244 6.93 -19.21 8.48
C LYS A 244 6.29 -18.61 7.24
N LEU A 245 5.08 -19.02 6.99
CA LEU A 245 4.23 -18.55 5.90
C LEU A 245 2.99 -17.92 6.49
N THR A 246 2.72 -16.69 6.09
CA THR A 246 1.48 -15.97 6.45
C THR A 246 0.77 -15.56 5.18
N VAL A 247 -0.54 -15.76 5.15
CA VAL A 247 -1.42 -15.43 4.02
C VAL A 247 -2.60 -14.61 4.53
N ALA A 248 -3.01 -13.60 3.77
CA ALA A 248 -4.22 -12.83 4.02
C ALA A 248 -4.90 -12.48 2.70
N GLN A 249 -6.23 -12.46 2.71
CA GLN A 249 -7.04 -11.97 1.61
C GLN A 249 -7.70 -10.66 2.04
N PRO A 250 -7.39 -9.53 1.38
CA PRO A 250 -7.89 -8.23 1.81
C PRO A 250 -9.38 -7.99 1.49
N ASP A 251 -9.95 -8.67 0.50
CA ASP A 251 -11.38 -8.58 0.22
C ASP A 251 -12.16 -9.28 1.35
N LEU A 252 -13.03 -8.54 1.99
CA LEU A 252 -13.89 -9.08 3.04
C LEU A 252 -15.03 -9.96 2.50
N ALA A 253 -15.29 -9.91 1.19
CA ALA A 253 -16.38 -10.61 0.52
C ALA A 253 -17.69 -10.56 1.32
N LEU A 254 -18.06 -9.35 1.75
CA LEU A 254 -19.27 -9.12 2.53
C LEU A 254 -20.50 -9.55 1.72
N TYR A 255 -21.43 -10.24 2.38
CA TYR A 255 -22.68 -10.61 1.72
C TYR A 255 -23.43 -9.36 1.27
N ARG A 256 -23.85 -9.37 0.00
CA ARG A 256 -24.69 -8.33 -0.60
C ARG A 256 -26.01 -8.96 -0.99
N GLY A 257 -27.10 -8.58 -0.29
CA GLY A 257 -28.44 -9.00 -0.64
C GLY A 257 -29.01 -8.22 -1.84
N PRO A 258 -30.10 -8.71 -2.43
CA PRO A 258 -30.75 -8.01 -3.56
C PRO A 258 -31.19 -6.58 -3.24
N SER A 259 -31.45 -6.28 -1.96
CA SER A 259 -31.84 -4.94 -1.49
C SER A 259 -30.66 -3.98 -1.28
N ASP A 260 -29.44 -4.48 -1.33
CA ASP A 260 -28.23 -3.69 -1.08
C ASP A 260 -27.83 -2.86 -2.30
N GLU A 261 -28.32 -3.25 -3.48
CA GLU A 261 -28.19 -2.47 -4.70
C GLU A 261 -29.55 -1.85 -5.05
N ALA A 262 -29.56 -0.52 -5.12
CA ALA A 262 -30.73 0.24 -5.56
C ALA A 262 -30.52 0.70 -7.00
N PHE A 263 -31.57 0.57 -7.81
CA PHE A 263 -31.60 1.06 -9.18
C PHE A 263 -32.74 2.06 -9.32
N ASP A 264 -32.57 3.09 -10.13
CA ASP A 264 -33.62 4.01 -10.49
C ASP A 264 -34.58 3.38 -11.52
N LYS A 265 -35.62 4.14 -11.90
CA LYS A 265 -36.63 3.71 -12.87
C LYS A 265 -36.06 3.40 -14.26
N ASP A 266 -34.89 3.92 -14.58
CA ASP A 266 -34.22 3.76 -15.86
C ASP A 266 -33.17 2.61 -15.81
N GLY A 267 -33.11 1.88 -14.68
CA GLY A 267 -32.21 0.77 -14.46
C GLY A 267 -30.77 1.20 -14.14
N LYS A 268 -30.53 2.47 -13.87
CA LYS A 268 -29.23 2.98 -13.48
C LYS A 268 -29.04 2.79 -11.98
N ARG A 269 -27.86 2.28 -11.59
CA ARG A 269 -27.50 2.10 -10.20
C ARG A 269 -27.53 3.42 -9.43
N ILE A 270 -28.25 3.46 -8.32
CA ILE A 270 -28.27 4.61 -7.41
C ILE A 270 -27.05 4.52 -6.51
N GLU A 271 -26.16 5.49 -6.64
CA GLU A 271 -25.01 5.62 -5.77
C GLU A 271 -25.45 6.04 -4.36
N ARG A 272 -24.93 5.33 -3.36
CA ARG A 272 -25.15 5.61 -1.95
C ARG A 272 -23.84 5.81 -1.24
N SER A 273 -23.85 6.63 -0.20
CA SER A 273 -22.73 6.75 0.72
C SER A 273 -22.37 5.38 1.31
N ILE A 274 -21.08 5.12 1.51
CA ILE A 274 -20.61 3.90 2.20
C ILE A 274 -21.29 3.75 3.57
N TYR A 275 -21.58 4.84 4.26
CA TYR A 275 -22.24 4.84 5.58
C TYR A 275 -23.72 4.49 5.54
N SER A 276 -24.37 4.56 4.40
CA SER A 276 -25.79 4.21 4.23
C SER A 276 -26.01 2.84 3.62
N ARG A 277 -24.97 2.00 3.57
CA ARG A 277 -25.04 0.67 2.98
C ARG A 277 -25.19 -0.40 4.05
N PRO A 278 -26.31 -1.11 4.11
CA PRO A 278 -26.53 -2.12 5.13
C PRO A 278 -25.56 -3.31 5.05
N TRP A 279 -25.01 -3.61 3.89
CA TRP A 279 -24.11 -4.75 3.71
C TRP A 279 -22.74 -4.59 4.38
N ILE A 280 -22.31 -3.39 4.80
CA ILE A 280 -21.05 -3.20 5.55
C ILE A 280 -21.09 -3.89 6.94
N GLU A 281 -22.29 -4.16 7.46
CA GLU A 281 -22.51 -4.87 8.72
C GLU A 281 -22.72 -6.37 8.52
N ASN A 282 -22.77 -6.84 7.27
CA ASN A 282 -22.97 -8.24 6.97
C ASN A 282 -21.72 -9.06 7.27
N ALA A 283 -21.92 -10.37 7.47
CA ALA A 283 -20.82 -11.28 7.69
C ALA A 283 -19.93 -11.38 6.44
N SER A 284 -18.62 -11.45 6.68
CA SER A 284 -17.62 -11.78 5.69
C SER A 284 -17.80 -13.24 5.20
N SER A 285 -17.56 -13.46 3.93
CA SER A 285 -17.50 -14.81 3.36
C SER A 285 -16.06 -15.33 3.35
N GLU A 286 -15.92 -16.65 3.41
CA GLU A 286 -14.63 -17.31 3.28
C GLU A 286 -14.17 -17.28 1.82
N ILE A 287 -12.91 -16.92 1.61
CA ILE A 287 -12.24 -16.94 0.30
C ILE A 287 -11.08 -17.93 0.38
N PRO A 288 -11.11 -19.02 -0.39
CA PRO A 288 -9.98 -19.93 -0.44
C PRO A 288 -8.81 -19.29 -1.20
N VAL A 289 -7.61 -19.42 -0.63
CA VAL A 289 -6.35 -18.98 -1.26
C VAL A 289 -5.42 -20.17 -1.34
N THR A 290 -5.07 -20.61 -2.55
CA THR A 290 -4.13 -21.71 -2.77
C THR A 290 -2.75 -21.15 -3.04
N VAL A 291 -1.76 -21.61 -2.27
CA VAL A 291 -0.35 -21.21 -2.42
C VAL A 291 0.50 -22.43 -2.76
N THR A 292 1.43 -22.26 -3.69
CA THR A 292 2.42 -23.28 -4.07
C THR A 292 3.81 -22.87 -3.61
N ILE A 293 4.39 -23.64 -2.72
CA ILE A 293 5.73 -23.45 -2.16
C ILE A 293 6.69 -24.45 -2.76
N LYS A 294 7.88 -24.01 -3.17
CA LYS A 294 8.93 -24.86 -3.72
C LYS A 294 9.47 -25.85 -2.69
N GLY A 295 9.56 -27.12 -3.09
CA GLY A 295 10.08 -28.22 -2.29
C GLY A 295 9.03 -28.88 -1.41
N GLN A 296 9.45 -29.97 -0.79
CA GLN A 296 8.62 -30.76 0.11
C GLN A 296 8.68 -30.17 1.52
N TRP A 297 7.50 -29.86 2.06
CA TRP A 297 7.34 -29.29 3.39
C TRP A 297 6.26 -30.06 4.17
N ASN A 298 6.55 -30.27 5.45
CA ASN A 298 5.58 -30.78 6.43
C ASN A 298 4.91 -29.59 7.08
N VAL A 299 3.59 -29.60 7.12
CA VAL A 299 2.74 -28.54 7.70
C VAL A 299 1.74 -29.21 8.61
N GLU A 300 1.61 -28.71 9.83
CA GLU A 300 0.52 -29.12 10.70
C GLU A 300 -0.79 -28.52 10.16
N GLU A 301 -1.77 -29.38 9.88
CA GLU A 301 -3.08 -28.94 9.44
C GLU A 301 -3.80 -28.18 10.55
N THR A 302 -4.45 -27.10 10.18
CA THR A 302 -5.23 -26.25 11.06
C THR A 302 -6.64 -26.09 10.49
N PRO A 303 -7.61 -25.58 11.24
CA PRO A 303 -8.95 -25.29 10.70
C PRO A 303 -8.94 -24.38 9.48
N PHE A 304 -7.90 -23.57 9.30
CA PHE A 304 -7.78 -22.60 8.21
C PHE A 304 -6.73 -22.95 7.14
N CYS A 305 -5.95 -24.02 7.32
CA CYS A 305 -4.93 -24.42 6.35
C CYS A 305 -4.91 -25.93 6.15
N LYS A 306 -5.03 -26.37 4.90
CA LYS A 306 -4.99 -27.78 4.49
C LYS A 306 -3.85 -28.02 3.51
N VAL A 307 -3.23 -29.19 3.59
CA VAL A 307 -2.26 -29.67 2.61
C VAL A 307 -3.03 -30.33 1.46
N ILE A 308 -2.98 -29.73 0.27
CA ILE A 308 -3.62 -30.29 -0.93
C ILE A 308 -2.72 -31.35 -1.56
N SER A 309 -1.42 -31.08 -1.64
CA SER A 309 -0.41 -32.02 -2.11
C SER A 309 0.97 -31.62 -1.64
N SER A 310 1.87 -32.61 -1.48
CA SER A 310 3.28 -32.38 -1.16
C SER A 310 4.14 -33.42 -1.82
N ASP A 311 5.12 -33.00 -2.60
CA ASP A 311 6.12 -33.84 -3.24
C ASP A 311 7.51 -33.19 -3.19
N LYS A 312 8.54 -33.87 -3.75
CA LYS A 312 9.91 -33.35 -3.76
C LYS A 312 10.07 -32.01 -4.46
N LYS A 313 9.14 -31.61 -5.34
CA LYS A 313 9.22 -30.40 -6.14
C LYS A 313 8.46 -29.23 -5.48
N GLN A 314 7.30 -29.54 -4.91
CA GLN A 314 6.40 -28.49 -4.37
C GLN A 314 5.49 -29.00 -3.26
N THR A 315 5.04 -28.08 -2.45
CA THR A 315 3.96 -28.27 -1.48
C THR A 315 2.84 -27.25 -1.81
N VAL A 316 1.62 -27.75 -1.95
CA VAL A 316 0.43 -26.95 -2.26
C VAL A 316 -0.45 -26.90 -1.02
N LEU A 317 -0.71 -25.68 -0.55
CA LEU A 317 -1.53 -25.39 0.63
C LEU A 317 -2.73 -24.58 0.23
N GLN A 318 -3.89 -24.84 0.87
CA GLN A 318 -5.08 -24.01 0.73
C GLN A 318 -5.44 -23.40 2.06
N PHE A 319 -5.57 -22.08 2.07
CA PHE A 319 -6.01 -21.28 3.21
C PHE A 319 -7.46 -20.86 3.05
N SER A 320 -8.24 -21.00 4.12
CA SER A 320 -9.59 -20.46 4.24
C SER A 320 -9.51 -19.05 4.82
N CYS A 321 -9.30 -18.07 3.95
CA CYS A 321 -9.16 -16.68 4.37
C CYS A 321 -10.52 -16.04 4.63
N LYS A 322 -10.64 -15.29 5.73
CA LYS A 322 -11.87 -14.63 6.15
C LYS A 322 -11.58 -13.39 6.99
N ASP A 323 -12.49 -12.42 6.97
CA ASP A 323 -12.46 -11.21 7.81
C ASP A 323 -11.20 -10.33 7.61
N GLY A 324 -10.49 -10.47 6.49
CA GLY A 324 -9.21 -9.80 6.27
C GLY A 324 -8.11 -10.21 7.25
N ALA A 325 -8.29 -11.33 7.96
CA ALA A 325 -7.36 -11.81 8.96
C ALA A 325 -6.08 -12.40 8.35
N SER A 326 -5.02 -12.42 9.14
CA SER A 326 -3.74 -13.05 8.78
C SER A 326 -3.69 -14.48 9.31
N PHE A 327 -3.40 -15.42 8.43
CA PHE A 327 -3.31 -16.86 8.73
C PHE A 327 -1.87 -17.32 8.62
N GLU A 328 -1.28 -17.69 9.75
CA GLU A 328 0.13 -18.06 9.84
C GLU A 328 0.30 -19.57 10.10
N VAL A 329 1.20 -20.21 9.35
CA VAL A 329 1.62 -21.58 9.57
C VAL A 329 3.15 -21.68 9.54
N GLU A 330 3.68 -22.68 10.23
CA GLU A 330 5.07 -23.06 10.20
C GLU A 330 5.26 -24.28 9.30
N LEU A 331 6.20 -24.19 8.37
CA LEU A 331 6.56 -25.30 7.48
C LEU A 331 7.94 -25.83 7.88
N ARG A 332 8.06 -27.17 7.94
CA ARG A 332 9.31 -27.87 8.29
C ARG A 332 9.66 -28.91 7.22
N ARG A 333 10.94 -29.10 6.98
CA ARG A 333 11.45 -30.20 6.14
C ARG A 333 11.63 -31.47 6.91
#